data_151c2304c5d56d5ab5aa06c82d86c560
#
_entry.id   151c2304c5d56d5ab5aa06c82d86c560
#
_cell.length_a   1.000
_cell.length_b   1.000
_cell.length_c   1.000
_cell.angle_alpha   90.00
_cell.angle_beta   90.00
_cell.angle_gamma   90.00
#
_symmetry.space_group_name_H-M   'P 1'
#
loop_
_entity.id
_entity.type
_entity.pdbx_description
1 polymer ?
#
loop_
_entity_poly.entity_id
_entity_poly.type
_entity_poly.pdbx_seq_one_letter_code
_entity_poly.pdbx_strand_id
1 'polypeptide(L)'
;MKKILMTMVAVFAAMNMNAQVFVGGSVGFGSAKVGGGESQSTYKIAPEVGYNLNDQWAIGVALGYQKGSCNFGSFDFNPGETEVFSVNPYARYTFLNSDMVNVFIDGAIGFASYKDLGSAFQAGLHPGIALKASDKISLVAHVGFVGFETYSPKHGDSSNAFGLNLDSSSIMFGVYYNF
;
A
#
# COMPACT_ATOMS: atom_id res chain seq x y z
N MET A 1 13.44 14.32 -9.69
CA MET A 1 11.99 14.14 -9.80
C MET A 1 11.53 13.99 -11.25
N LYS A 2 11.82 14.89 -12.21
CA LYS A 2 11.39 14.77 -13.62
C LYS A 2 11.85 13.46 -14.30
N LYS A 3 13.06 12.97 -14.03
CA LYS A 3 13.59 11.71 -14.61
C LYS A 3 12.84 10.47 -14.14
N ILE A 4 12.45 10.42 -12.85
CA ILE A 4 11.67 9.32 -12.28
C ILE A 4 10.26 9.28 -12.89
N LEU A 5 9.63 10.45 -13.04
CA LEU A 5 8.33 10.57 -13.69
C LEU A 5 8.38 10.13 -15.16
N MET A 6 9.41 10.53 -15.90
CA MET A 6 9.61 10.11 -17.30
C MET A 6 9.85 8.60 -17.43
N THR A 7 10.60 8.01 -16.49
CA THR A 7 10.82 6.56 -16.46
C THR A 7 9.53 5.81 -16.17
N MET A 8 8.71 6.28 -15.24
CA MET A 8 7.38 5.72 -15.00
C MET A 8 6.50 5.80 -16.26
N VAL A 9 6.42 6.96 -16.90
CA VAL A 9 5.64 7.14 -18.13
C VAL A 9 6.13 6.23 -19.26
N ALA A 10 7.44 6.05 -19.42
CA ALA A 10 8.01 5.15 -20.42
C ALA A 10 7.70 3.67 -20.14
N VAL A 11 7.73 3.26 -18.86
CA VAL A 11 7.31 1.91 -18.44
C VAL A 11 5.82 1.72 -18.72
N PHE A 12 4.96 2.70 -18.41
CA PHE A 12 3.53 2.64 -18.75
C PHE A 12 3.26 2.57 -20.26
N ALA A 13 4.03 3.28 -21.07
CA ALA A 13 3.89 3.25 -22.52
C ALA A 13 4.31 1.90 -23.14
N ALA A 14 5.28 1.21 -22.54
CA ALA A 14 5.73 -0.11 -22.99
C ALA A 14 4.76 -1.25 -22.59
N MET A 15 3.88 -1.04 -21.61
CA MET A 15 2.95 -2.03 -21.09
C MET A 15 1.66 -2.16 -21.91
N ASN A 16 1.42 -1.32 -22.92
CA ASN A 16 0.18 -1.30 -23.73
C ASN A 16 -0.07 -2.55 -24.60
N MET A 17 0.68 -3.61 -24.46
CA MET A 17 0.60 -4.76 -25.36
C MET A 17 -0.10 -5.99 -24.80
N ASN A 18 -0.50 -6.00 -23.52
CA ASN A 18 -1.20 -7.16 -22.95
C ASN A 18 -2.21 -6.70 -21.89
N ALA A 19 -3.45 -7.17 -21.98
CA ALA A 19 -4.55 -6.97 -21.04
C ALA A 19 -4.31 -7.58 -19.62
N GLN A 20 -3.06 -7.77 -19.24
CA GLN A 20 -2.66 -8.41 -17.99
C GLN A 20 -2.05 -7.42 -16.98
N VAL A 21 -1.80 -6.18 -17.39
CA VAL A 21 -1.24 -5.15 -16.51
C VAL A 21 -2.36 -4.37 -15.85
N PHE A 22 -2.23 -4.13 -14.57
CA PHE A 22 -3.05 -3.14 -13.87
C PHE A 22 -2.18 -2.08 -13.21
N VAL A 23 -2.72 -0.89 -13.14
CA VAL A 23 -2.13 0.23 -12.42
C VAL A 23 -3.18 0.82 -11.50
N GLY A 24 -2.74 1.28 -10.36
CA GLY A 24 -3.66 1.85 -9.41
C GLY A 24 -2.94 2.52 -8.26
N GLY A 25 -3.60 2.56 -7.17
CA GLY A 25 -3.06 3.06 -5.93
C GLY A 25 -4.11 3.62 -5.02
N SER A 26 -3.66 4.07 -3.87
CA SER A 26 -4.48 4.71 -2.86
C SER A 26 -3.92 6.08 -2.50
N VAL A 27 -4.81 6.97 -2.09
CA VAL A 27 -4.47 8.27 -1.52
C VAL A 27 -5.18 8.42 -0.19
N GLY A 28 -4.50 9.05 0.75
CA GLY A 28 -5.06 9.38 2.06
C GLY A 28 -4.68 10.80 2.45
N PHE A 29 -5.59 11.48 3.11
CA PHE A 29 -5.31 12.78 3.71
C PHE A 29 -6.09 12.91 5.02
N GLY A 30 -5.51 13.58 5.96
CA GLY A 30 -6.12 13.83 7.25
C GLY A 30 -5.60 15.11 7.87
N SER A 31 -6.33 15.62 8.83
CA SER A 31 -5.91 16.74 9.68
C SER A 31 -6.36 16.47 11.10
N ALA A 32 -5.44 16.60 12.03
CA ALA A 32 -5.72 16.43 13.46
C ALA A 32 -5.30 17.69 14.22
N LYS A 33 -6.12 18.09 15.17
CA LYS A 33 -5.82 19.17 16.11
C LYS A 33 -6.00 18.65 17.54
N VAL A 34 -4.95 18.71 18.32
CA VAL A 34 -4.98 18.28 19.73
C VAL A 34 -4.95 19.50 20.63
N GLY A 35 -6.04 19.71 21.36
CA GLY A 35 -6.17 20.81 22.31
C GLY A 35 -6.06 22.18 21.65
N GLY A 36 -5.38 23.12 22.29
CA GLY A 36 -5.10 24.47 21.78
C GLY A 36 -3.91 24.58 20.82
N GLY A 37 -3.34 23.44 20.36
CA GLY A 37 -2.18 23.40 19.46
C GLY A 37 -2.49 23.73 18.00
N GLU A 38 -1.47 23.73 17.17
CA GLU A 38 -1.59 23.90 15.73
C GLU A 38 -2.21 22.65 15.07
N SER A 39 -2.92 22.87 13.97
CA SER A 39 -3.48 21.77 13.17
C SER A 39 -2.36 21.09 12.39
N GLN A 40 -2.23 19.76 12.54
CA GLN A 40 -1.28 18.95 11.80
C GLN A 40 -1.99 18.23 10.65
N SER A 41 -1.45 18.35 9.47
CA SER A 41 -1.97 17.72 8.28
C SER A 41 -1.11 16.52 7.88
N THR A 42 -1.78 15.44 7.47
CA THR A 42 -1.15 14.22 6.97
C THR A 42 -1.65 13.92 5.59
N TYR A 43 -0.76 13.46 4.73
CA TYR A 43 -1.12 12.89 3.44
C TYR A 43 -0.30 11.64 3.13
N LYS A 44 -0.93 10.72 2.41
CA LYS A 44 -0.34 9.49 1.90
C LYS A 44 -0.68 9.34 0.42
N ILE A 45 0.30 8.93 -0.35
CA ILE A 45 0.14 8.53 -1.76
C ILE A 45 0.82 7.18 -1.90
N ALA A 46 0.10 6.21 -2.45
CA ALA A 46 0.60 4.86 -2.66
C ALA A 46 0.25 4.37 -4.07
N PRO A 47 1.00 4.78 -5.10
CA PRO A 47 0.87 4.21 -6.45
C PRO A 47 1.27 2.73 -6.45
N GLU A 48 0.60 1.98 -7.31
CA GLU A 48 0.75 0.54 -7.43
C GLU A 48 0.72 0.12 -8.89
N VAL A 49 1.54 -0.86 -9.24
CA VAL A 49 1.55 -1.51 -10.54
C VAL A 49 1.63 -3.02 -10.35
N GLY A 50 0.87 -3.76 -11.13
CA GLY A 50 0.90 -5.21 -11.08
C GLY A 50 0.63 -5.86 -12.44
N TYR A 51 0.88 -7.15 -12.46
CA TYR A 51 0.74 -8.00 -13.64
C TYR A 51 -0.02 -9.28 -13.26
N ASN A 52 -1.13 -9.54 -13.95
CA ASN A 52 -1.89 -10.76 -13.81
C ASN A 52 -1.19 -11.89 -14.56
N LEU A 53 -0.70 -12.88 -13.84
CA LEU A 53 -0.07 -14.07 -14.41
C LEU A 53 -1.12 -15.02 -15.01
N ASN A 54 -2.29 -15.07 -14.38
CA ASN A 54 -3.48 -15.81 -14.79
C ASN A 54 -4.69 -15.29 -13.99
N ASP A 55 -5.85 -15.97 -14.11
CA ASP A 55 -7.09 -15.57 -13.45
C ASP A 55 -7.04 -15.59 -11.91
N GLN A 56 -6.07 -16.29 -11.33
CA GLN A 56 -5.93 -16.44 -9.89
C GLN A 56 -4.69 -15.75 -9.32
N TRP A 57 -3.62 -15.63 -10.08
CA TRP A 57 -2.35 -15.12 -9.61
C TRP A 57 -1.96 -13.80 -10.26
N ALA A 58 -1.55 -12.86 -9.44
CA ALA A 58 -0.91 -11.64 -9.88
C ALA A 58 0.31 -11.33 -9.01
N ILE A 59 1.24 -10.56 -9.57
CA ILE A 59 2.37 -10.00 -8.85
C ILE A 59 2.35 -8.49 -9.00
N GLY A 60 2.84 -7.77 -8.01
CA GLY A 60 2.86 -6.32 -8.08
C GLY A 60 3.82 -5.69 -7.09
N VAL A 61 3.90 -4.38 -7.19
CA VAL A 61 4.64 -3.54 -6.25
C VAL A 61 3.86 -2.27 -5.97
N ALA A 62 3.71 -1.95 -4.69
CA ALA A 62 3.18 -0.68 -4.22
C ALA A 62 4.32 0.17 -3.67
N LEU A 63 4.34 1.45 -4.07
CA LEU A 63 5.26 2.45 -3.54
C LEU A 63 4.47 3.37 -2.63
N GLY A 64 4.94 3.60 -1.40
CA GLY A 64 4.28 4.48 -0.45
C GLY A 64 5.11 5.72 -0.16
N TYR A 65 4.46 6.87 -0.13
CA TYR A 65 5.00 8.08 0.46
C TYR A 65 3.97 8.68 1.40
N GLN A 66 4.38 8.92 2.63
CA GLN A 66 3.53 9.51 3.67
C GLN A 66 4.28 10.62 4.37
N LYS A 67 3.57 11.69 4.72
CA LYS A 67 4.06 12.76 5.58
C LYS A 67 3.01 13.16 6.60
N GLY A 68 3.44 13.38 7.86
CA GLY A 68 2.58 13.76 8.96
C GLY A 68 2.34 12.63 9.96
N SER A 69 1.58 12.94 11.01
CA SER A 69 1.45 12.10 12.22
C SER A 69 0.24 11.17 12.25
N CYS A 70 -0.66 11.20 11.25
CA CYS A 70 -1.78 10.28 11.21
C CYS A 70 -1.37 8.96 10.53
N ASN A 71 -1.67 7.85 11.15
CA ASN A 71 -1.42 6.53 10.59
C ASN A 71 -2.50 6.18 9.57
N PHE A 72 -2.09 5.97 8.33
CA PHE A 72 -2.92 5.39 7.29
C PHE A 72 -2.28 4.09 6.80
N GLY A 73 -2.77 2.95 7.26
CA GLY A 73 -2.37 1.64 6.77
C GLY A 73 -1.39 0.89 7.66
N SER A 74 -0.75 -0.12 7.10
CA SER A 74 -0.10 -1.23 7.81
C SER A 74 1.12 -0.89 8.66
N PHE A 75 1.73 0.29 8.48
CA PHE A 75 2.86 0.70 9.32
C PHE A 75 2.38 1.63 10.43
N ASP A 76 2.14 1.05 11.60
CA ASP A 76 1.68 1.78 12.80
C ASP A 76 2.80 2.48 13.56
N PHE A 77 4.06 2.33 13.13
CA PHE A 77 5.19 2.99 13.73
C PHE A 77 5.34 4.41 13.18
N ASN A 78 4.49 5.33 13.61
CA ASN A 78 4.66 6.73 13.25
C ASN A 78 4.98 7.58 14.48
N PRO A 79 6.27 7.80 14.78
CA PRO A 79 6.70 8.59 15.94
C PRO A 79 6.67 10.10 15.68
N GLY A 80 5.58 10.62 15.10
CA GLY A 80 5.39 12.06 14.90
C GLY A 80 5.45 12.54 13.45
N GLU A 81 5.72 13.83 13.23
CA GLU A 81 5.79 14.47 11.91
C GLU A 81 6.99 14.00 11.07
N THR A 82 6.97 12.77 10.60
CA THR A 82 8.06 12.26 9.78
C THR A 82 7.63 11.96 8.35
N GLU A 83 8.60 11.99 7.46
CA GLU A 83 8.42 11.51 6.09
C GLU A 83 8.76 10.02 6.04
N VAL A 84 7.85 9.22 5.47
CA VAL A 84 8.02 7.79 5.31
C VAL A 84 7.97 7.45 3.83
N PHE A 85 8.96 6.72 3.36
CA PHE A 85 8.95 6.10 2.04
C PHE A 85 8.93 4.59 2.19
N SER A 86 8.06 3.91 1.44
CA SER A 86 7.94 2.45 1.49
C SER A 86 7.90 1.81 0.10
N VAL A 87 8.34 0.56 0.05
CA VAL A 87 8.28 -0.30 -1.15
C VAL A 87 7.75 -1.65 -0.70
N ASN A 88 6.66 -2.09 -1.32
CA ASN A 88 5.93 -3.30 -0.94
C ASN A 88 5.69 -4.18 -2.17
N PRO A 89 6.64 -5.05 -2.57
CA PRO A 89 6.36 -6.12 -3.51
C PRO A 89 5.40 -7.15 -2.90
N TYR A 90 4.50 -7.68 -3.73
CA TYR A 90 3.52 -8.66 -3.31
C TYR A 90 3.20 -9.68 -4.40
N ALA A 91 2.66 -10.82 -3.97
CA ALA A 91 1.99 -11.79 -4.80
C ALA A 91 0.53 -11.91 -4.33
N ARG A 92 -0.41 -11.76 -5.26
CA ARG A 92 -1.85 -11.84 -5.03
C ARG A 92 -2.38 -13.20 -5.44
N TYR A 93 -3.17 -13.82 -4.59
CA TYR A 93 -3.97 -14.97 -4.92
C TYR A 93 -5.46 -14.64 -4.81
N THR A 94 -6.18 -14.73 -5.92
CA THR A 94 -7.62 -14.50 -6.02
C THR A 94 -8.35 -15.84 -5.92
N PHE A 95 -9.05 -16.07 -4.83
CA PHE A 95 -9.77 -17.31 -4.57
C PHE A 95 -11.25 -17.24 -4.96
N LEU A 96 -11.81 -16.05 -5.13
CA LEU A 96 -13.11 -15.82 -5.72
C LEU A 96 -12.97 -14.79 -6.84
N ASN A 97 -13.27 -15.19 -8.07
CA ASN A 97 -13.32 -14.32 -9.23
C ASN A 97 -14.71 -14.39 -9.84
N SER A 98 -15.48 -13.32 -9.72
CA SER A 98 -16.83 -13.15 -10.22
C SER A 98 -16.89 -11.93 -11.14
N ASP A 99 -17.98 -11.76 -11.87
CA ASP A 99 -18.19 -10.62 -12.76
C ASP A 99 -18.20 -9.28 -12.02
N MET A 100 -18.62 -9.26 -10.75
CA MET A 100 -18.72 -8.03 -9.96
C MET A 100 -17.67 -7.92 -8.87
N VAL A 101 -17.22 -9.05 -8.31
CA VAL A 101 -16.41 -9.06 -7.08
C VAL A 101 -15.29 -10.08 -7.20
N ASN A 102 -14.09 -9.65 -6.86
CA ASN A 102 -12.96 -10.55 -6.62
C ASN A 102 -12.60 -10.49 -5.14
N VAL A 103 -12.36 -11.66 -4.53
CA VAL A 103 -11.83 -11.75 -3.17
C VAL A 103 -10.45 -12.39 -3.25
N PHE A 104 -9.49 -11.75 -2.63
CA PHE A 104 -8.09 -12.12 -2.77
C PHE A 104 -7.31 -11.97 -1.46
N ILE A 105 -6.12 -12.51 -1.46
CA ILE A 105 -5.13 -12.30 -0.41
C ILE A 105 -3.78 -11.93 -1.05
N ASP A 106 -3.15 -10.90 -0.53
CA ASP A 106 -1.82 -10.48 -0.95
C ASP A 106 -0.79 -10.97 0.06
N GLY A 107 0.16 -11.78 -0.38
CA GLY A 107 1.37 -12.07 0.38
C GLY A 107 2.41 -11.01 0.05
N ALA A 108 2.73 -10.14 1.01
CA ALA A 108 3.58 -8.98 0.79
C ALA A 108 4.82 -8.98 1.68
N ILE A 109 5.88 -8.40 1.13
CA ILE A 109 7.08 -8.02 1.87
C ILE A 109 7.20 -6.50 1.76
N GLY A 110 7.31 -5.80 2.90
CA GLY A 110 7.36 -4.35 2.95
C GLY A 110 8.66 -3.84 3.56
N PHE A 111 9.19 -2.80 2.95
CA PHE A 111 10.33 -2.04 3.48
C PHE A 111 9.91 -0.59 3.59
N ALA A 112 10.11 0.02 4.75
CA ALA A 112 9.85 1.42 4.98
C ALA A 112 11.07 2.12 5.57
N SER A 113 11.31 3.34 5.12
CA SER A 113 12.35 4.22 5.63
C SER A 113 11.69 5.47 6.21
N TYR A 114 11.95 5.70 7.49
CA TYR A 114 11.50 6.87 8.23
C TYR A 114 12.63 7.87 8.27
N LYS A 115 12.39 9.05 7.73
CA LYS A 115 13.41 10.10 7.66
C LYS A 115 13.90 10.43 9.07
N ASP A 116 15.22 10.33 9.25
CA ASP A 116 15.96 10.58 10.50
C ASP A 116 15.66 9.69 11.70
N LEU A 117 14.73 8.74 11.59
CA LEU A 117 14.26 7.92 12.70
C LEU A 117 14.71 6.45 12.60
N GLY A 118 14.65 5.85 11.43
CA GLY A 118 15.00 4.43 11.27
C GLY A 118 14.38 3.79 10.04
N SER A 119 14.22 2.48 10.11
CA SER A 119 13.61 1.68 9.05
C SER A 119 12.69 0.61 9.62
N ALA A 120 11.73 0.17 8.83
CA ALA A 120 10.88 -0.96 9.18
C ALA A 120 10.87 -2.00 8.07
N PHE A 121 10.67 -3.24 8.46
CA PHE A 121 10.43 -4.37 7.59
C PHE A 121 9.15 -5.06 8.02
N GLN A 122 8.34 -5.48 7.06
CA GLN A 122 7.17 -6.32 7.32
C GLN A 122 7.12 -7.48 6.34
N ALA A 123 6.53 -8.59 6.76
CA ALA A 123 6.19 -9.72 5.90
C ALA A 123 4.88 -10.32 6.39
N GLY A 124 3.90 -10.43 5.51
CA GLY A 124 2.60 -10.93 5.93
C GLY A 124 1.56 -10.98 4.81
N LEU A 125 0.34 -11.18 5.24
CA LEU A 125 -0.82 -11.37 4.39
C LEU A 125 -1.81 -10.21 4.58
N HIS A 126 -2.30 -9.68 3.46
CA HIS A 126 -3.33 -8.64 3.39
C HIS A 126 -4.54 -9.17 2.63
N PRO A 127 -5.62 -9.56 3.31
CA PRO A 127 -6.87 -9.90 2.64
C PRO A 127 -7.49 -8.66 2.00
N GLY A 128 -8.15 -8.86 0.86
CA GLY A 128 -8.77 -7.77 0.13
C GLY A 128 -9.94 -8.19 -0.75
N ILE A 129 -10.69 -7.18 -1.15
CA ILE A 129 -11.85 -7.29 -2.04
C ILE A 129 -11.69 -6.27 -3.14
N ALA A 130 -11.94 -6.66 -4.39
CA ALA A 130 -12.03 -5.77 -5.53
C ALA A 130 -13.46 -5.80 -6.10
N LEU A 131 -14.08 -4.63 -6.21
CA LEU A 131 -15.36 -4.42 -6.87
C LEU A 131 -15.10 -3.93 -8.29
N LYS A 132 -15.51 -4.67 -9.29
CA LYS A 132 -15.40 -4.30 -10.71
C LYS A 132 -16.47 -3.25 -11.02
N ALA A 133 -16.09 -1.98 -11.06
CA ALA A 133 -16.98 -0.87 -11.41
C ALA A 133 -17.21 -0.80 -12.91
N SER A 134 -16.28 -1.29 -13.73
CA SER A 134 -16.38 -1.48 -15.16
C SER A 134 -15.35 -2.51 -15.62
N ASP A 135 -15.32 -2.85 -16.92
CA ASP A 135 -14.32 -3.76 -17.50
C ASP A 135 -12.87 -3.33 -17.24
N LYS A 136 -12.66 -2.03 -17.03
CA LYS A 136 -11.33 -1.44 -16.83
C LYS A 136 -11.07 -0.87 -15.46
N ILE A 137 -12.11 -0.63 -14.65
CA ILE A 137 -11.97 0.05 -13.35
C ILE A 137 -12.44 -0.85 -12.24
N SER A 138 -11.57 -1.06 -11.26
CA SER A 138 -11.89 -1.78 -10.03
C SER A 138 -11.65 -0.88 -8.81
N LEU A 139 -12.59 -0.93 -7.87
CA LEU A 139 -12.42 -0.35 -6.54
C LEU A 139 -11.90 -1.44 -5.63
N VAL A 140 -10.76 -1.21 -5.00
CA VAL A 140 -10.09 -2.21 -4.18
C VAL A 140 -10.08 -1.76 -2.73
N ALA A 141 -10.40 -2.69 -1.83
CA ALA A 141 -10.29 -2.50 -0.40
C ALA A 141 -9.42 -3.61 0.20
N HIS A 142 -8.39 -3.23 0.92
CA HIS A 142 -7.62 -4.15 1.77
C HIS A 142 -8.12 -4.04 3.20
N VAL A 143 -8.27 -5.18 3.88
CA VAL A 143 -8.83 -5.27 5.23
C VAL A 143 -7.83 -5.97 6.13
N GLY A 144 -7.15 -5.18 6.96
CA GLY A 144 -6.25 -5.71 7.97
C GLY A 144 -4.92 -6.27 7.45
N PHE A 145 -4.19 -6.85 8.38
CA PHE A 145 -2.89 -7.44 8.18
C PHE A 145 -2.68 -8.60 9.15
N VAL A 146 -2.07 -9.66 8.69
CA VAL A 146 -1.52 -10.72 9.56
C VAL A 146 -0.09 -10.99 9.17
N GLY A 147 0.83 -10.85 10.11
CA GLY A 147 2.23 -11.03 9.78
C GLY A 147 3.19 -10.57 10.85
N PHE A 148 4.40 -10.41 10.42
CA PHE A 148 5.54 -10.00 11.23
C PHE A 148 6.00 -8.60 10.81
N GLU A 149 6.30 -7.78 11.80
CA GLU A 149 6.86 -6.43 11.63
C GLU A 149 8.09 -6.25 12.50
N THR A 150 9.10 -5.58 11.95
CA THR A 150 10.30 -5.17 12.68
C THR A 150 10.53 -3.68 12.45
N TYR A 151 10.75 -2.96 13.51
CA TYR A 151 11.21 -1.57 13.47
C TYR A 151 12.63 -1.47 14.04
N SER A 152 13.52 -0.86 13.28
CA SER A 152 14.91 -0.62 13.66
C SER A 152 15.17 0.88 13.69
N PRO A 153 15.15 1.50 14.89
CA PRO A 153 15.48 2.91 15.05
C PRO A 153 16.97 3.16 14.76
N LYS A 154 17.32 4.39 14.36
CA LYS A 154 18.74 4.78 14.21
C LYS A 154 19.51 4.72 15.53
N HIS A 155 18.82 4.92 16.65
CA HIS A 155 19.38 4.88 17.98
C HIS A 155 18.44 4.08 18.90
N GLY A 156 18.96 3.00 19.49
CA GLY A 156 18.20 2.11 20.37
C GLY A 156 18.05 0.70 19.80
N ASP A 157 17.29 -0.11 20.52
CA ASP A 157 17.07 -1.51 20.18
C ASP A 157 15.92 -1.68 19.17
N SER A 158 16.03 -2.69 18.32
CA SER A 158 14.97 -3.06 17.37
C SER A 158 13.77 -3.66 18.09
N SER A 159 12.58 -3.32 17.63
CA SER A 159 11.32 -3.88 18.12
C SER A 159 10.76 -4.83 17.07
N ASN A 160 10.25 -5.97 17.54
CA ASN A 160 9.61 -6.98 16.70
C ASN A 160 8.18 -7.21 17.18
N ALA A 161 7.25 -7.34 16.26
CA ALA A 161 5.88 -7.69 16.53
C ALA A 161 5.40 -8.76 15.55
N PHE A 162 4.59 -9.69 16.04
CA PHE A 162 3.82 -10.61 15.22
C PHE A 162 2.38 -10.53 15.67
N GLY A 163 1.45 -10.40 14.73
CA GLY A 163 0.06 -10.24 15.09
C GLY A 163 -0.90 -10.29 13.92
N LEU A 164 -2.16 -10.22 14.28
CA LEU A 164 -3.30 -10.08 13.38
C LEU A 164 -4.00 -8.76 13.72
N ASN A 165 -4.09 -7.89 12.73
CA ASN A 165 -4.88 -6.66 12.81
C ASN A 165 -6.01 -6.74 11.78
N LEU A 166 -7.25 -6.81 12.26
CA LEU A 166 -8.48 -6.80 11.45
C LEU A 166 -9.39 -5.65 11.88
N ASP A 167 -8.81 -4.50 12.17
CA ASP A 167 -9.57 -3.32 12.57
C ASP A 167 -10.19 -2.62 11.35
N SER A 168 -11.45 -2.21 11.49
CA SER A 168 -12.16 -1.41 10.49
C SER A 168 -11.51 -0.05 10.22
N SER A 169 -10.72 0.46 11.14
CA SER A 169 -9.90 1.67 10.96
C SER A 169 -8.71 1.46 10.02
N SER A 170 -8.36 0.20 9.73
CA SER A 170 -7.23 -0.17 8.87
C SER A 170 -7.65 -0.50 7.43
N ILE A 171 -8.89 -0.19 7.05
CA ILE A 171 -9.35 -0.41 5.67
C ILE A 171 -8.73 0.65 4.76
N MET A 172 -8.00 0.19 3.74
CA MET A 172 -7.46 1.04 2.69
C MET A 172 -8.24 0.86 1.41
N PHE A 173 -8.62 1.97 0.80
CA PHE A 173 -9.30 1.98 -0.48
C PHE A 173 -8.36 2.44 -1.59
N GLY A 174 -8.42 1.76 -2.71
CA GLY A 174 -7.68 2.09 -3.91
C GLY A 174 -8.54 1.98 -5.15
N VAL A 175 -8.06 2.54 -6.24
CA VAL A 175 -8.67 2.42 -7.57
C VAL A 175 -7.63 1.80 -8.50
N TYR A 176 -8.02 0.76 -9.23
CA TYR A 176 -7.17 0.12 -10.24
C TYR A 176 -7.77 0.31 -11.62
N TYR A 177 -6.89 0.56 -12.57
CA TYR A 177 -7.19 0.54 -13.99
C TYR A 177 -6.52 -0.68 -14.62
N ASN A 178 -7.32 -1.52 -15.25
CA ASN A 178 -6.89 -2.72 -15.98
C ASN A 178 -6.80 -2.40 -17.47
N PHE A 179 -5.69 -2.77 -18.08
CA PHE A 179 -5.45 -2.50 -19.50
C PHE A 179 -6.02 -3.59 -20.39
#